data_8ab4ebe080308dd19a31b698490b94fe
#
_entry.id   8ab4ebe080308dd19a31b698490b94fe
#
_cell.length_a   1.000
_cell.length_b   1.000
_cell.length_c   1.000
_cell.angle_alpha   90.00
_cell.angle_beta   90.00
_cell.angle_gamma   90.00
#
_symmetry.space_group_name_H-M   'P 1'
#
loop_
_entity.id
_entity.type
_entity.pdbx_description
1 polymer ?
#
loop_
_entity_poly.entity_id
_entity_poly.type
_entity_poly.pdbx_seq_one_letter_code
_entity_poly.pdbx_strand_id
1 'polypeptide(L)'
;MELFDICDEQGNPTGDTVERSEAHAKGICHRTAHIWIAKQENGRYKVLLQKRSMDKDSFPGRYDTSSAGHIQAGDEPMESALRELGEELGINAQNEDLDFAGTFRIQYEKEFHGKMFRDNEVAFVLSLIHI
;
A
#
# COMPACT_ATOMS: atom_id res chain seq x y z
N MET A 1 5.93 11.40 -13.00
CA MET A 1 5.42 10.11 -13.52
C MET A 1 5.82 8.99 -12.56
N GLU A 2 4.85 8.26 -12.03
CA GLU A 2 5.13 7.13 -11.16
C GLU A 2 5.30 5.85 -11.98
N LEU A 3 6.40 5.16 -11.75
CA LEU A 3 6.68 3.86 -12.36
C LEU A 3 6.68 2.78 -11.29
N PHE A 4 6.03 1.67 -11.59
CA PHE A 4 5.99 0.50 -10.72
C PHE A 4 6.69 -0.66 -11.39
N ASP A 5 7.32 -1.52 -10.59
CA ASP A 5 7.79 -2.80 -11.10
C ASP A 5 6.60 -3.70 -11.37
N ILE A 6 6.57 -4.31 -12.54
CA ILE A 6 5.63 -5.39 -12.83
C ILE A 6 6.12 -6.61 -12.05
N CYS A 7 5.22 -7.26 -11.31
CA CYS A 7 5.61 -8.38 -10.47
C CYS A 7 4.77 -9.63 -10.76
N ASP A 8 5.27 -10.78 -10.29
CA ASP A 8 4.53 -12.03 -10.33
C ASP A 8 3.56 -12.10 -9.14
N GLU A 9 2.86 -13.22 -9.00
CA GLU A 9 1.85 -13.40 -7.95
C GLU A 9 2.42 -13.43 -6.54
N GLN A 10 3.72 -13.63 -6.39
CA GLN A 10 4.41 -13.60 -5.12
C GLN A 10 5.04 -12.24 -4.81
N GLY A 11 4.91 -11.29 -5.72
CA GLY A 11 5.47 -9.95 -5.55
C GLY A 11 6.91 -9.79 -6.01
N ASN A 12 7.45 -10.77 -6.73
CA ASN A 12 8.82 -10.68 -7.27
C ASN A 12 8.82 -9.88 -8.56
N PRO A 13 9.65 -8.81 -8.67
CA PRO A 13 9.73 -8.04 -9.90
C PRO A 13 10.16 -8.89 -11.09
N THR A 14 9.54 -8.62 -12.24
CA THR A 14 9.85 -9.35 -13.49
C THR A 14 11.01 -8.74 -14.26
N GLY A 15 11.37 -7.50 -13.94
CA GLY A 15 12.36 -6.71 -14.69
C GLY A 15 11.75 -5.65 -15.57
N ASP A 16 10.45 -5.69 -15.78
CA ASP A 16 9.72 -4.67 -16.56
C ASP A 16 9.01 -3.70 -15.62
N THR A 17 8.74 -2.49 -16.12
CA THR A 17 8.06 -1.44 -15.38
C THR A 17 6.79 -1.00 -16.10
N VAL A 18 5.91 -0.33 -15.38
CA VAL A 18 4.66 0.19 -15.93
C VAL A 18 4.32 1.50 -15.22
N GLU A 19 3.73 2.43 -15.96
CA GLU A 19 3.19 3.65 -15.37
C GLU A 19 1.93 3.35 -14.56
N ARG A 20 1.71 4.12 -13.50
CA ARG A 20 0.55 3.99 -12.62
C ARG A 20 -0.77 3.97 -13.38
N SER A 21 -0.97 4.91 -14.29
CA SER A 21 -2.22 5.00 -15.05
C SER A 21 -2.47 3.76 -15.91
N GLU A 22 -1.43 3.24 -16.53
CA GLU A 22 -1.53 2.04 -17.35
C GLU A 22 -1.77 0.80 -16.51
N ALA A 23 -1.11 0.72 -15.35
CA ALA A 23 -1.30 -0.40 -14.42
C ALA A 23 -2.76 -0.52 -14.00
N HIS A 24 -3.40 0.60 -13.67
CA HIS A 24 -4.79 0.61 -13.22
C HIS A 24 -5.80 0.54 -14.38
N ALA A 25 -5.41 0.95 -15.58
CA ALA A 25 -6.29 0.81 -16.75
C ALA A 25 -6.34 -0.64 -17.25
N LYS A 26 -5.22 -1.35 -17.17
CA LYS A 26 -5.08 -2.71 -17.73
C LYS A 26 -5.07 -3.83 -16.68
N GLY A 27 -5.00 -3.50 -15.39
CA GLY A 27 -4.93 -4.49 -14.33
C GLY A 27 -3.59 -5.20 -14.27
N ILE A 28 -2.51 -4.46 -14.49
CA ILE A 28 -1.15 -5.02 -14.46
C ILE A 28 -0.69 -5.19 -13.02
N CYS A 29 -0.15 -6.35 -12.70
CA CYS A 29 0.26 -6.70 -11.34
C CYS A 29 1.45 -5.88 -10.88
N HIS A 30 1.30 -5.19 -9.76
CA HIS A 30 2.33 -4.34 -9.17
C HIS A 30 2.33 -4.48 -7.65
N ARG A 31 3.29 -3.86 -6.99
CA ARG A 31 3.50 -4.02 -5.55
C ARG A 31 3.01 -2.81 -4.76
N THR A 32 2.45 -3.07 -3.59
CA THR A 32 2.07 -2.03 -2.64
C THR A 32 2.59 -2.39 -1.25
N ALA A 33 2.72 -1.39 -0.38
CA ALA A 33 3.06 -1.58 1.03
C ALA A 33 1.89 -1.13 1.87
N HIS A 34 1.42 -2.02 2.74
CA HIS A 34 0.33 -1.74 3.66
C HIS A 34 0.87 -1.82 5.08
N ILE A 35 0.77 -0.74 5.83
CA ILE A 35 1.27 -0.68 7.19
C ILE A 35 0.08 -0.56 8.14
N TRP A 36 -0.04 -1.49 9.06
CA TRP A 36 -1.03 -1.46 10.12
C TRP A 36 -0.39 -0.95 11.39
N ILE A 37 -0.93 0.14 11.93
CA ILE A 37 -0.46 0.71 13.19
C ILE A 37 -1.44 0.31 14.27
N ALA A 38 -0.96 -0.39 15.28
CA ALA A 38 -1.77 -0.82 16.40
C ALA A 38 -1.18 -0.27 17.69
N LYS A 39 -2.07 0.02 18.64
CA LYS A 39 -1.69 0.48 19.97
C LYS A 39 -2.31 -0.46 20.99
N GLN A 40 -1.51 -0.92 21.94
CA GLN A 40 -1.99 -1.72 23.03
C GLN A 40 -2.36 -0.80 24.21
N GLU A 41 -3.60 -0.91 24.66
CA GLU A 41 -4.12 -0.07 25.74
C GLU A 41 -5.12 -0.86 26.57
N ASN A 42 -4.89 -0.97 27.88
CA ASN A 42 -5.76 -1.68 28.82
C ASN A 42 -6.06 -3.12 28.39
N GLY A 43 -5.04 -3.83 27.87
CA GLY A 43 -5.18 -5.21 27.43
C GLY A 43 -5.91 -5.38 26.08
N ARG A 44 -6.17 -4.28 25.39
CA ARG A 44 -6.83 -4.31 24.08
C ARG A 44 -5.95 -3.65 23.02
N TYR A 45 -6.12 -4.09 21.78
CA TYR A 45 -5.46 -3.45 20.65
C TYR A 45 -6.44 -2.51 19.97
N LYS A 46 -5.98 -1.31 19.64
CA LYS A 46 -6.67 -0.35 18.80
C LYS A 46 -5.88 -0.17 17.52
N VAL A 47 -6.54 -0.16 16.40
CA VAL A 47 -5.91 -0.03 15.09
C VAL A 47 -6.23 1.35 14.52
N LEU A 48 -5.20 2.03 14.04
CA LEU A 48 -5.36 3.32 13.38
C LEU A 48 -5.86 3.10 11.95
N LEU A 49 -6.94 3.77 11.60
CA LEU A 49 -7.47 3.77 10.23
C LEU A 49 -7.32 5.15 9.63
N GLN A 50 -7.06 5.20 8.33
CA GLN A 50 -6.97 6.44 7.57
C GLN A 50 -8.22 6.60 6.72
N LYS A 51 -8.83 7.78 6.76
CA LYS A 51 -9.95 8.09 5.87
C LYS A 51 -9.41 8.66 4.57
N ARG A 52 -9.75 8.02 3.46
CA ARG A 52 -9.29 8.46 2.14
C ARG A 52 -9.94 9.79 1.76
N SER A 53 -9.15 10.65 1.11
CA SER A 53 -9.63 11.92 0.59
C SER A 53 -10.75 11.69 -0.44
N MET A 54 -11.66 12.66 -0.55
CA MET A 54 -12.79 12.58 -1.50
C MET A 54 -12.33 12.69 -2.96
N ASP A 55 -11.13 13.19 -3.21
CA ASP A 55 -10.58 13.33 -4.57
C ASP A 55 -9.64 12.20 -4.98
N LYS A 56 -9.59 11.10 -4.19
CA LYS A 56 -8.80 9.92 -4.58
C LYS A 56 -9.38 9.26 -5.84
N ASP A 57 -8.50 8.64 -6.62
CA ASP A 57 -8.87 7.95 -7.86
C ASP A 57 -9.62 6.64 -7.61
N SER A 58 -9.59 6.10 -6.38
CA SER A 58 -10.32 4.90 -6.00
C SER A 58 -10.85 5.02 -4.58
N PHE A 59 -12.03 4.48 -4.34
CA PHE A 59 -12.71 4.45 -3.03
C PHE A 59 -12.64 5.78 -2.26
N PRO A 60 -13.06 6.91 -2.86
CA PRO A 60 -12.99 8.20 -2.16
C PRO A 60 -13.83 8.20 -0.88
N GLY A 61 -13.32 8.84 0.16
CA GLY A 61 -14.03 9.01 1.44
C GLY A 61 -14.16 7.75 2.29
N ARG A 62 -13.60 6.62 1.87
CA ARG A 62 -13.66 5.36 2.63
C ARG A 62 -12.50 5.27 3.61
N TYR A 63 -12.66 4.42 4.63
CA TYR A 63 -11.58 4.10 5.55
C TYR A 63 -10.65 3.08 4.93
N ASP A 64 -9.37 3.19 5.25
CA ASP A 64 -8.30 2.36 4.70
C ASP A 64 -7.30 2.01 5.78
N THR A 65 -6.31 1.21 5.42
CA THR A 65 -5.13 0.86 6.23
C THR A 65 -4.52 2.11 6.85
N SER A 66 -3.85 1.96 7.98
CA SER A 66 -3.19 3.10 8.65
C SER A 66 -2.32 3.91 7.69
N SER A 67 -1.50 3.24 6.92
CA SER A 67 -0.73 3.86 5.83
C SER A 67 -0.60 2.85 4.70
N ALA A 68 -0.80 3.29 3.47
CA ALA A 68 -0.68 2.42 2.31
C ALA A 68 -0.18 3.23 1.12
N GLY A 69 0.69 2.64 0.33
CA GLY A 69 1.22 3.28 -0.85
C GLY A 69 1.79 2.29 -1.84
N HIS A 70 1.96 2.74 -3.06
CA HIS A 70 2.59 1.95 -4.11
C HIS A 70 4.10 1.91 -3.91
N ILE A 71 4.70 0.75 -4.17
CA ILE A 71 6.15 0.62 -4.13
C ILE A 71 6.67 1.06 -5.51
N GLN A 72 7.50 2.10 -5.52
CA GLN A 72 8.07 2.62 -6.75
C GLN A 72 9.04 1.61 -7.36
N ALA A 73 9.21 1.67 -8.68
CA ALA A 73 10.15 0.80 -9.38
C ALA A 73 11.55 0.91 -8.77
N GLY A 74 12.14 -0.23 -8.46
CA GLY A 74 13.47 -0.31 -7.86
C GLY A 74 13.52 -0.21 -6.35
N ASP A 75 12.42 0.13 -5.69
CA ASP A 75 12.38 0.26 -4.24
C ASP A 75 12.07 -1.07 -3.56
N GLU A 76 12.54 -1.20 -2.33
CA GLU A 76 12.22 -2.36 -1.49
C GLU A 76 10.97 -2.09 -0.65
N PRO A 77 10.19 -3.13 -0.29
CA PRO A 77 8.98 -2.94 0.50
C PRO A 77 9.18 -2.21 1.84
N MET A 78 10.22 -2.57 2.59
CA MET A 78 10.50 -1.95 3.89
C MET A 78 10.83 -0.47 3.73
N GLU A 79 11.69 -0.14 2.78
CA GLU A 79 12.09 1.24 2.49
C GLU A 79 10.88 2.09 2.06
N SER A 80 10.00 1.53 1.24
CA SER A 80 8.76 2.18 0.83
C SER A 80 7.82 2.41 2.02
N ALA A 81 7.70 1.42 2.90
CA ALA A 81 6.87 1.52 4.09
C ALA A 81 7.34 2.64 5.01
N LEU A 82 8.64 2.72 5.26
CA LEU A 82 9.21 3.77 6.10
C LEU A 82 8.98 5.15 5.50
N ARG A 83 9.15 5.28 4.20
CA ARG A 83 8.91 6.55 3.50
C ARG A 83 7.44 6.96 3.62
N GLU A 84 6.51 6.03 3.38
CA GLU A 84 5.08 6.31 3.45
C GLU A 84 4.65 6.74 4.87
N LEU A 85 5.19 6.09 5.90
CA LEU A 85 4.91 6.49 7.28
C LEU A 85 5.34 7.94 7.55
N GLY A 86 6.51 8.32 7.03
CA GLY A 86 7.00 9.68 7.18
C GLY A 86 6.15 10.69 6.41
N GLU A 87 5.84 10.39 5.16
CA GLU A 87 5.11 11.32 4.29
C GLU A 87 3.64 11.46 4.68
N GLU A 88 2.96 10.37 4.98
CA GLU A 88 1.52 10.40 5.27
C GLU A 88 1.19 10.74 6.72
N LEU A 89 1.96 10.23 7.67
CA LEU A 89 1.63 10.33 9.09
C LEU A 89 2.67 11.06 9.93
N GLY A 90 3.80 11.46 9.33
CA GLY A 90 4.87 12.12 10.05
C GLY A 90 5.57 11.21 11.07
N ILE A 91 5.45 9.90 10.91
CA ILE A 91 6.07 8.93 11.81
C ILE A 91 7.47 8.60 11.31
N ASN A 92 8.46 8.81 12.16
CA ASN A 92 9.87 8.54 11.85
C ASN A 92 10.28 7.22 12.49
N ALA A 93 9.98 6.11 11.81
CA ALA A 93 10.27 4.76 12.30
C ALA A 93 11.56 4.22 11.70
N GLN A 94 12.13 3.21 12.36
CA GLN A 94 13.31 2.49 11.91
C GLN A 94 12.90 1.10 11.41
N ASN A 95 13.80 0.42 10.70
CA ASN A 95 13.54 -0.94 10.22
C ASN A 95 13.09 -1.89 11.33
N GLU A 96 13.71 -1.76 12.51
CA GLU A 96 13.44 -2.61 13.66
C GLU A 96 12.05 -2.41 14.25
N ASP A 97 11.40 -1.31 13.94
CA ASP A 97 10.07 -0.98 14.47
C ASP A 97 8.95 -1.65 13.71
N LEU A 98 9.23 -2.13 12.49
CA LEU A 98 8.24 -2.75 11.63
C LEU A 98 8.44 -4.26 11.55
N ASP A 99 7.35 -4.99 11.65
CA ASP A 99 7.34 -6.44 11.47
C ASP A 99 6.64 -6.79 10.16
N PHE A 100 7.29 -7.63 9.34
CA PHE A 100 6.69 -8.11 8.10
C PHE A 100 5.69 -9.22 8.41
N ALA A 101 4.44 -9.02 8.01
CA ALA A 101 3.36 -9.96 8.29
C ALA A 101 3.00 -10.88 7.10
N GLY A 102 3.58 -10.65 5.95
CA GLY A 102 3.33 -11.47 4.78
C GLY A 102 2.81 -10.66 3.60
N THR A 103 2.41 -11.36 2.54
CA THR A 103 1.86 -10.74 1.33
C THR A 103 0.39 -11.12 1.18
N PHE A 104 -0.34 -10.24 0.50
CA PHE A 104 -1.77 -10.42 0.26
C PHE A 104 -2.10 -9.94 -1.15
N ARG A 105 -2.85 -10.77 -1.91
CA ARG A 105 -3.27 -10.39 -3.27
C ARG A 105 -4.56 -9.61 -3.22
N ILE A 106 -4.59 -8.51 -3.98
CA ILE A 106 -5.80 -7.69 -4.14
C ILE A 106 -6.08 -7.56 -5.62
N GLN A 107 -7.26 -7.99 -6.05
CA GLN A 107 -7.70 -7.89 -7.44
C GLN A 107 -9.16 -7.48 -7.48
N TYR A 108 -9.46 -6.38 -8.18
CA TYR A 108 -10.83 -5.96 -8.40
C TYR A 108 -10.93 -5.05 -9.61
N GLU A 109 -12.15 -4.90 -10.11
CA GLU A 109 -12.48 -3.94 -11.15
C GLU A 109 -13.67 -3.13 -10.66
N LYS A 110 -13.59 -1.83 -10.76
CA LYS A 110 -14.68 -0.94 -10.38
C LYS A 110 -14.56 0.38 -11.11
N GLU A 111 -15.70 1.00 -11.41
CA GLU A 111 -15.74 2.31 -12.03
C GLU A 111 -15.65 3.40 -10.95
N PHE A 112 -14.69 4.32 -11.11
CA PHE A 112 -14.56 5.51 -10.26
C PHE A 112 -14.45 6.73 -11.16
N HIS A 113 -15.22 7.77 -10.87
CA HIS A 113 -15.18 9.03 -11.63
C HIS A 113 -15.35 8.82 -13.13
N GLY A 114 -16.22 7.88 -13.52
CA GLY A 114 -16.51 7.59 -14.92
C GLY A 114 -15.48 6.76 -15.66
N LYS A 115 -14.46 6.25 -14.96
CA LYS A 115 -13.39 5.43 -15.55
C LYS A 115 -13.31 4.09 -14.88
N MET A 116 -13.03 3.05 -15.66
CA MET A 116 -12.80 1.71 -15.12
C MET A 116 -11.41 1.64 -14.48
N PHE A 117 -11.40 1.25 -13.23
CA PHE A 117 -10.18 1.06 -12.45
C PHE A 117 -10.01 -0.43 -12.19
N ARG A 118 -8.92 -0.99 -12.69
CA ARG A 118 -8.56 -2.40 -12.51
C ARG A 118 -7.34 -2.50 -11.63
N ASP A 119 -7.56 -2.98 -10.42
CA ASP A 119 -6.45 -3.16 -9.49
C ASP A 119 -6.00 -4.61 -9.48
N ASN A 120 -4.68 -4.79 -9.49
CA ASN A 120 -4.06 -6.09 -9.40
C ASN A 120 -2.73 -5.88 -8.70
N GLU A 121 -2.73 -6.11 -7.39
CA GLU A 121 -1.55 -5.82 -6.61
C GLU A 121 -1.17 -6.94 -5.66
N VAL A 122 0.11 -7.01 -5.34
CA VAL A 122 0.62 -7.81 -4.23
C VAL A 122 0.96 -6.83 -3.12
N ALA A 123 0.19 -6.88 -2.04
CA ALA A 123 0.40 -6.01 -0.89
C ALA A 123 1.38 -6.66 0.08
N PHE A 124 2.47 -5.96 0.36
CA PHE A 124 3.42 -6.34 1.41
C PHE A 124 2.92 -5.72 2.70
N VAL A 125 2.52 -6.57 3.64
CA VAL A 125 1.86 -6.14 4.88
C VAL A 125 2.86 -6.08 6.01
N LEU A 126 2.94 -4.92 6.64
CA LEU A 126 3.84 -4.66 7.76
C LEU A 126 3.02 -4.12 8.93
N SER A 127 3.50 -4.33 10.14
CA SER A 127 2.84 -3.83 11.34
C SER A 127 3.80 -3.05 12.22
N LEU A 128 3.28 -2.02 12.86
CA LEU A 128 3.96 -1.24 13.87
C LEU A 128 3.06 -1.24 15.10
N ILE A 129 3.56 -1.82 16.20
CA ILE A 129 2.80 -1.89 17.44
C ILE A 129 3.41 -0.93 18.45
N HIS A 130 2.58 -0.02 18.92
CA HIS A 130 2.94 0.96 19.94
C HIS A 130 2.35 0.56 21.28
N ILE A 131 3.17 0.55 22.29
CA ILE A 131 2.76 0.17 23.63
C ILE A 131 2.75 1.40 24.55
#